data_ea67818c4d3d313be980f33c1db7f98f
#
_entry.id   ea67818c4d3d313be980f33c1db7f98f
#
_cell.length_a   1.000
_cell.length_b   1.000
_cell.length_c   1.000
_cell.angle_alpha   90.00
_cell.angle_beta   90.00
_cell.angle_gamma   90.00
#
_symmetry.space_group_name_H-M   'P 1'
#
loop_
_entity.id
_entity.type
_entity.pdbx_description
1 polymer ?
#
loop_
_entity_poly.entity_id
_entity_poly.type
_entity_poly.pdbx_seq_one_letter_code
_entity_poly.pdbx_strand_id
1 'polypeptide(L)'
;MRIDGHTQGGRYDGILGVTAAVEMLRVLNSNDVQTAYPVGVVNWTNEEGARFPISMVASGVWSGEIPLEKAHNLREVGGGTATMKSELERIKYLGAVQASHEVTPMAAHFELHIEQGPILEAEKRKVGIVQGVQAYRWFNVSVRGQDCHTGTTSFAHRADALLSLIHISEPTRPY
;
A
#
# COMPACT_ATOMS: atom_id res chain seq x y z
N MET A 1 -0.37 13.48 -1.36
CA MET A 1 -0.49 13.67 0.10
C MET A 1 -0.82 12.32 0.71
N ARG A 2 0.10 11.72 1.46
CA ARG A 2 -0.20 10.48 2.18
C ARG A 2 -1.30 10.75 3.19
N ILE A 3 -2.45 10.15 2.98
CA ILE A 3 -3.61 10.27 3.87
C ILE A 3 -3.52 9.22 5.01
N ASP A 4 -2.49 8.42 5.02
CA ASP A 4 -2.28 7.29 5.89
C ASP A 4 -1.54 7.59 7.21
N GLY A 5 -1.23 8.85 7.48
CA GLY A 5 -0.67 9.27 8.78
C GLY A 5 0.78 8.89 9.05
N HIS A 6 1.53 8.44 8.06
CA HIS A 6 2.97 8.22 8.19
C HIS A 6 3.72 9.55 8.32
N THR A 7 4.29 9.81 9.49
CA THR A 7 5.11 11.00 9.75
C THR A 7 6.45 11.00 9.01
N GLN A 8 6.87 9.86 8.46
CA GLN A 8 8.12 9.66 7.74
C GLN A 8 7.91 9.07 6.34
N GLY A 9 6.82 9.40 5.69
CA GLY A 9 6.56 9.01 4.30
C GLY A 9 7.56 9.59 3.31
N GLY A 10 7.74 8.93 2.16
CA GLY A 10 8.58 9.42 1.07
C GLY A 10 8.09 10.78 0.54
N ARG A 11 9.01 11.55 -0.04
CA ARG A 11 8.69 12.89 -0.60
C ARG A 11 7.87 12.81 -1.89
N TYR A 12 7.95 11.72 -2.60
CA TYR A 12 7.42 11.57 -3.96
C TYR A 12 6.35 10.49 -4.06
N ASP A 13 6.40 9.52 -3.16
CA ASP A 13 5.48 8.39 -3.15
C ASP A 13 4.05 8.86 -2.86
N GLY A 14 3.12 8.45 -3.72
CA GLY A 14 1.73 8.91 -3.71
C GLY A 14 1.54 10.35 -4.19
N ILE A 15 2.33 11.32 -3.70
CA ILE A 15 2.15 12.73 -4.03
C ILE A 15 2.47 13.05 -5.51
N LEU A 16 3.44 12.35 -6.10
CA LEU A 16 3.78 12.52 -7.51
C LEU A 16 2.56 12.19 -8.40
N GLY A 17 1.94 11.03 -8.19
CA GLY A 17 0.79 10.60 -8.96
C GLY A 17 -0.40 11.53 -8.83
N VAL A 18 -0.75 11.94 -7.61
CA VAL A 18 -1.85 12.88 -7.37
C VAL A 18 -1.59 14.24 -8.00
N THR A 19 -0.37 14.78 -7.83
CA THR A 19 -0.02 16.09 -8.40
C THR A 19 0.00 16.06 -9.91
N ALA A 20 0.55 15.01 -10.52
CA ALA A 20 0.57 14.83 -11.98
C ALA A 20 -0.85 14.71 -12.55
N ALA A 21 -1.73 13.99 -11.87
CA ALA A 21 -3.13 13.86 -12.30
C ALA A 21 -3.89 15.20 -12.22
N VAL A 22 -3.66 15.99 -11.16
CA VAL A 22 -4.24 17.35 -11.06
C VAL A 22 -3.69 18.25 -12.14
N GLU A 23 -2.38 18.22 -12.39
CA GLU A 23 -1.77 19.03 -13.44
C GLU A 23 -2.26 18.64 -14.84
N MET A 24 -2.45 17.36 -15.10
CA MET A 24 -3.06 16.88 -16.34
C MET A 24 -4.45 17.52 -16.57
N LEU A 25 -5.32 17.55 -15.56
CA LEU A 25 -6.62 18.22 -15.66
C LEU A 25 -6.49 19.73 -15.92
N ARG A 26 -5.52 20.38 -15.25
CA ARG A 26 -5.25 21.81 -15.48
C ARG A 26 -4.81 22.08 -16.91
N VAL A 27 -3.92 21.25 -17.45
CA VAL A 27 -3.45 21.37 -18.84
C VAL A 27 -4.59 21.18 -19.83
N LEU A 28 -5.42 20.14 -19.65
CA LEU A 28 -6.60 19.93 -20.50
C LEU A 28 -7.53 21.14 -20.48
N ASN A 29 -7.85 21.65 -19.30
CA ASN A 29 -8.73 22.81 -19.14
C ASN A 29 -8.12 24.10 -19.72
N SER A 30 -6.83 24.36 -19.48
CA SER A 30 -6.15 25.58 -19.96
C SER A 30 -5.99 25.62 -21.48
N ASN A 31 -6.09 24.50 -22.16
CA ASN A 31 -6.00 24.39 -23.62
C ASN A 31 -7.34 24.09 -24.27
N ASP A 32 -8.45 24.20 -23.53
CA ASP A 32 -9.81 23.93 -24.02
C ASP A 32 -9.96 22.57 -24.74
N VAL A 33 -9.20 21.56 -24.24
CA VAL A 33 -9.23 20.22 -24.82
C VAL A 33 -10.54 19.53 -24.50
N GLN A 34 -11.30 19.23 -25.57
CA GLN A 34 -12.52 18.42 -25.43
C GLN A 34 -12.16 16.95 -25.54
N THR A 35 -12.47 16.19 -24.46
CA THR A 35 -12.25 14.75 -24.42
C THR A 35 -13.51 14.00 -24.83
N ALA A 36 -13.35 12.86 -25.52
CA ALA A 36 -14.49 12.04 -25.94
C ALA A 36 -15.19 11.35 -24.73
N TYR A 37 -14.49 11.18 -23.64
CA TYR A 37 -15.00 10.58 -22.40
C TYR A 37 -14.65 11.47 -21.22
N PRO A 38 -15.42 11.41 -20.12
CA PRO A 38 -15.05 12.08 -18.87
C PRO A 38 -13.68 11.64 -18.36
N VAL A 39 -12.87 12.62 -17.94
CA VAL A 39 -11.56 12.40 -17.33
C VAL A 39 -11.61 12.89 -15.91
N GLY A 40 -11.11 12.10 -14.97
CA GLY A 40 -11.12 12.42 -13.55
C GLY A 40 -9.82 12.05 -12.84
N VAL A 41 -9.69 12.49 -11.61
CA VAL A 41 -8.59 12.12 -10.71
C VAL A 41 -9.14 11.31 -9.55
N VAL A 42 -8.49 10.20 -9.25
CA VAL A 42 -8.78 9.39 -8.07
C VAL A 42 -7.62 9.49 -7.09
N ASN A 43 -7.92 9.78 -5.85
CA ASN A 43 -6.98 9.69 -4.74
C ASN A 43 -7.44 8.53 -3.82
N TRP A 44 -6.78 7.39 -3.94
CA TRP A 44 -7.12 6.19 -3.19
C TRP A 44 -6.78 6.34 -1.71
N THR A 45 -7.80 6.38 -0.86
CA THR A 45 -7.63 6.54 0.59
C THR A 45 -7.01 5.30 1.21
N ASN A 46 -6.01 5.49 2.09
CA ASN A 46 -5.34 4.43 2.85
C ASN A 46 -4.77 3.33 1.95
N GLU A 47 -4.15 3.73 0.85
CA GLU A 47 -3.59 2.80 -0.13
C GLU A 47 -2.50 1.94 0.51
N GLU A 48 -1.60 2.50 1.29
CA GLU A 48 -0.48 1.84 1.97
C GLU A 48 -0.91 0.96 3.16
N GLY A 49 -2.13 1.11 3.67
CA GLY A 49 -2.59 0.37 4.84
C GLY A 49 -1.90 0.76 6.16
N ALA A 50 -1.23 1.91 6.20
CA ALA A 50 -0.36 2.27 7.31
C ALA A 50 -1.11 2.63 8.60
N ARG A 51 -2.24 3.31 8.50
CA ARG A 51 -3.06 3.63 9.67
C ARG A 51 -4.14 2.58 9.90
N PHE A 52 -4.80 2.13 8.87
CA PHE A 52 -5.81 1.08 8.91
C PHE A 52 -5.26 -0.15 8.18
N PRO A 53 -5.11 -1.31 8.85
CA PRO A 53 -4.18 -2.37 8.43
C PRO A 53 -4.67 -3.26 7.28
N ILE A 54 -5.11 -2.62 6.19
CA ILE A 54 -5.34 -3.24 4.90
C ILE A 54 -4.84 -2.28 3.82
N SER A 55 -3.84 -2.67 3.05
CA SER A 55 -3.38 -1.91 1.89
C SER A 55 -4.40 -1.99 0.75
N MET A 56 -4.36 -1.00 -0.15
CA MET A 56 -5.25 -0.90 -1.31
C MET A 56 -6.75 -0.97 -0.96
N VAL A 57 -7.12 -0.59 0.27
CA VAL A 57 -8.48 -0.79 0.79
C VAL A 57 -9.53 -0.04 -0.03
N ALA A 58 -9.25 1.18 -0.47
CA ALA A 58 -10.22 1.99 -1.20
C ALA A 58 -10.47 1.44 -2.62
N SER A 59 -9.42 1.10 -3.35
CA SER A 59 -9.54 0.46 -4.66
C SER A 59 -10.16 -0.94 -4.56
N GLY A 60 -9.83 -1.68 -3.49
CA GLY A 60 -10.43 -2.99 -3.20
C GLY A 60 -11.93 -2.91 -2.91
N VAL A 61 -12.41 -1.84 -2.23
CA VAL A 61 -13.85 -1.61 -2.07
C VAL A 61 -14.50 -1.24 -3.40
N TRP A 62 -13.87 -0.34 -4.17
CA TRP A 62 -14.39 0.07 -5.46
C TRP A 62 -14.51 -1.12 -6.44
N SER A 63 -13.53 -2.02 -6.46
CA SER A 63 -13.56 -3.23 -7.32
C SER A 63 -14.52 -4.32 -6.82
N GLY A 64 -15.02 -4.24 -5.59
CA GLY A 64 -15.86 -5.24 -4.96
C GLY A 64 -15.13 -6.38 -4.25
N GLU A 65 -13.80 -6.36 -4.23
CA GLU A 65 -12.96 -7.37 -3.57
C GLU A 65 -12.98 -7.24 -2.03
N ILE A 66 -13.18 -6.03 -1.53
CA ILE A 66 -13.25 -5.74 -0.10
C ILE A 66 -14.66 -5.21 0.22
N PRO A 67 -15.42 -5.87 1.11
CA PRO A 67 -16.71 -5.34 1.56
C PRO A 67 -16.57 -3.97 2.23
N LEU A 68 -17.41 -3.01 1.85
CA LEU A 68 -17.40 -1.65 2.40
C LEU A 68 -17.49 -1.64 3.93
N GLU A 69 -18.33 -2.48 4.49
CA GLU A 69 -18.49 -2.61 5.94
C GLU A 69 -17.18 -3.06 6.62
N LYS A 70 -16.44 -3.99 6.02
CA LYS A 70 -15.13 -4.42 6.51
C LYS A 70 -14.15 -3.26 6.50
N ALA A 71 -14.08 -2.49 5.41
CA ALA A 71 -13.20 -1.33 5.30
C ALA A 71 -13.57 -0.27 6.35
N HIS A 72 -14.83 0.07 6.50
CA HIS A 72 -15.32 1.05 7.46
C HIS A 72 -15.03 0.67 8.92
N ASN A 73 -15.04 -0.60 9.25
CA ASN A 73 -14.80 -1.13 10.60
C ASN A 73 -13.31 -1.37 10.91
N LEU A 74 -12.40 -1.14 9.97
CA LEU A 74 -10.96 -1.22 10.26
C LEU A 74 -10.59 -0.26 11.39
N ARG A 75 -9.94 -0.79 12.41
CA ARG A 75 -9.42 -0.01 13.52
C ARG A 75 -7.98 0.43 13.22
N GLU A 76 -7.63 1.60 13.71
CA GLU A 76 -6.26 2.10 13.57
C GLU A 76 -5.25 1.21 14.31
N VAL A 77 -4.06 1.11 13.74
CA VAL A 77 -2.93 0.40 14.36
C VAL A 77 -2.48 1.10 15.64
N GLY A 78 -1.75 0.38 16.50
CA GLY A 78 -1.23 0.96 17.75
C GLY A 78 -2.25 1.03 18.89
N GLY A 79 -3.40 0.35 18.79
CA GLY A 79 -4.38 0.24 19.88
C GLY A 79 -5.34 1.44 20.00
N GLY A 80 -5.39 2.30 18.99
CA GLY A 80 -6.36 3.39 18.94
C GLY A 80 -7.80 2.88 18.76
N THR A 81 -8.76 3.74 19.08
CA THR A 81 -10.20 3.43 19.04
C THR A 81 -10.88 3.87 17.75
N ALA A 82 -10.22 4.73 16.95
CA ALA A 82 -10.77 5.24 15.72
C ALA A 82 -10.94 4.14 14.67
N THR A 83 -12.04 4.21 13.93
CA THR A 83 -12.26 3.38 12.76
C THR A 83 -12.04 4.20 11.49
N MET A 84 -11.79 3.53 10.37
CA MET A 84 -11.66 4.21 9.07
C MET A 84 -12.90 5.08 8.79
N LYS A 85 -14.10 4.56 9.06
CA LYS A 85 -15.35 5.32 8.91
C LYS A 85 -15.37 6.56 9.80
N SER A 86 -15.10 6.42 11.11
CA SER A 86 -15.13 7.56 12.04
C SER A 86 -14.15 8.67 11.65
N GLU A 87 -12.99 8.32 11.09
CA GLU A 87 -12.02 9.30 10.63
C GLU A 87 -12.46 9.98 9.33
N LEU A 88 -13.04 9.23 8.38
CA LEU A 88 -13.61 9.82 7.17
C LEU A 88 -14.77 10.79 7.49
N GLU A 89 -15.61 10.45 8.46
CA GLU A 89 -16.67 11.34 8.97
C GLU A 89 -16.06 12.58 9.62
N ARG A 90 -15.08 12.41 10.51
CA ARG A 90 -14.41 13.51 11.23
C ARG A 90 -13.80 14.53 10.28
N ILE A 91 -13.15 14.08 9.21
CA ILE A 91 -12.54 14.96 8.19
C ILE A 91 -13.50 15.36 7.07
N LYS A 92 -14.76 14.94 7.14
CA LYS A 92 -15.80 15.20 6.12
C LYS A 92 -15.47 14.64 4.73
N TYR A 93 -14.80 13.50 4.68
CA TYR A 93 -14.43 12.79 3.46
C TYR A 93 -15.25 11.51 3.23
N LEU A 94 -16.22 11.23 4.09
CA LEU A 94 -17.21 10.20 3.81
C LEU A 94 -18.14 10.71 2.71
N GLY A 95 -17.95 10.23 1.50
CA GLY A 95 -18.69 10.68 0.32
C GLY A 95 -20.14 10.18 0.32
N ALA A 96 -20.99 10.86 -0.46
CA ALA A 96 -22.37 10.47 -0.67
C ALA A 96 -22.56 9.43 -1.79
N VAL A 97 -21.55 9.26 -2.65
CA VAL A 97 -21.57 8.29 -3.76
C VAL A 97 -20.97 6.98 -3.30
N GLN A 98 -21.65 5.88 -3.62
CA GLN A 98 -21.14 4.55 -3.30
C GLN A 98 -19.82 4.28 -4.03
N ALA A 99 -18.81 3.80 -3.31
CA ALA A 99 -17.56 3.33 -3.87
C ALA A 99 -17.77 1.96 -4.55
N SER A 100 -18.06 2.00 -5.84
CA SER A 100 -18.34 0.80 -6.62
C SER A 100 -17.99 1.02 -8.10
N HIS A 101 -17.39 0.02 -8.74
CA HIS A 101 -17.13 0.03 -10.17
C HIS A 101 -18.41 -0.02 -11.01
N GLU A 102 -19.51 -0.48 -10.45
CA GLU A 102 -20.82 -0.46 -11.12
C GLU A 102 -21.42 0.95 -11.13
N VAL A 103 -21.26 1.71 -10.04
CA VAL A 103 -21.77 3.08 -9.90
C VAL A 103 -20.88 4.10 -10.57
N THR A 104 -19.57 3.91 -10.47
CA THR A 104 -18.57 4.80 -11.08
C THR A 104 -17.59 3.95 -11.90
N PRO A 105 -18.02 3.48 -13.09
CA PRO A 105 -17.16 2.66 -13.93
C PRO A 105 -15.99 3.48 -14.51
N MET A 106 -14.83 2.86 -14.62
CA MET A 106 -13.66 3.41 -15.30
C MET A 106 -13.34 2.55 -16.53
N ALA A 107 -13.26 3.16 -17.69
CA ALA A 107 -12.85 2.50 -18.94
C ALA A 107 -11.34 2.24 -18.97
N ALA A 108 -10.55 3.11 -18.33
CA ALA A 108 -9.11 2.98 -18.18
C ALA A 108 -8.65 3.69 -16.91
N HIS A 109 -7.58 3.19 -16.32
CA HIS A 109 -6.89 3.80 -15.18
C HIS A 109 -5.41 3.96 -15.56
N PHE A 110 -4.87 5.15 -15.35
CA PHE A 110 -3.47 5.47 -15.56
C PHE A 110 -2.89 5.97 -14.25
N GLU A 111 -1.73 5.47 -13.88
CA GLU A 111 -1.05 5.87 -12.66
C GLU A 111 0.40 6.21 -12.98
N LEU A 112 0.83 7.41 -12.61
CA LEU A 112 2.22 7.80 -12.61
C LEU A 112 2.79 7.53 -11.22
N HIS A 113 3.72 6.60 -11.14
CA HIS A 113 4.34 6.19 -9.89
C HIS A 113 5.87 6.27 -9.97
N ILE A 114 6.53 6.46 -8.84
CA ILE A 114 7.98 6.26 -8.75
C ILE A 114 8.29 4.77 -8.84
N GLU A 115 9.47 4.39 -9.30
CA GLU A 115 9.86 2.99 -9.42
C GLU A 115 9.93 2.26 -8.07
N GLN A 116 10.25 2.97 -6.99
CA GLN A 116 10.57 2.41 -5.67
C GLN A 116 11.72 1.39 -5.72
N GLY A 117 12.61 1.54 -6.69
CA GLY A 117 13.72 0.64 -6.94
C GLY A 117 14.82 1.31 -7.79
N PRO A 118 15.96 0.66 -8.02
CA PRO A 118 17.13 1.24 -8.66
C PRO A 118 17.29 0.89 -10.14
N ILE A 119 16.39 0.12 -10.74
CA ILE A 119 16.62 -0.49 -12.06
C ILE A 119 16.63 0.56 -13.17
N LEU A 120 15.63 1.44 -13.21
CA LEU A 120 15.56 2.49 -14.23
C LEU A 120 16.74 3.46 -14.12
N GLU A 121 17.14 3.80 -12.88
CA GLU A 121 18.30 4.65 -12.66
C GLU A 121 19.60 3.98 -13.13
N ALA A 122 19.81 2.71 -12.77
CA ALA A 122 20.97 1.93 -13.20
C ALA A 122 21.04 1.78 -14.74
N GLU A 123 19.89 1.62 -15.39
CA GLU A 123 19.78 1.54 -16.85
C GLU A 123 19.73 2.92 -17.53
N LYS A 124 19.78 4.03 -16.77
CA LYS A 124 19.66 5.40 -17.25
C LYS A 124 18.36 5.65 -18.05
N ARG A 125 17.28 4.98 -17.67
CA ARG A 125 15.96 5.14 -18.23
C ARG A 125 15.13 6.09 -17.39
N LYS A 126 14.31 6.92 -18.02
CA LYS A 126 13.47 7.91 -17.34
C LYS A 126 12.07 7.39 -17.02
N VAL A 127 11.57 6.47 -17.82
CA VAL A 127 10.21 5.93 -17.73
C VAL A 127 10.25 4.45 -18.03
N GLY A 128 9.49 3.67 -17.25
CA GLY A 128 9.20 2.28 -17.50
C GLY A 128 7.69 2.04 -17.60
N ILE A 129 7.28 1.06 -18.37
CA ILE A 129 5.89 0.60 -18.43
C ILE A 129 5.80 -0.70 -17.63
N VAL A 130 4.98 -0.70 -16.58
CA VAL A 130 4.75 -1.89 -15.76
C VAL A 130 4.09 -2.98 -16.60
N GLN A 131 4.69 -4.15 -16.66
CA GLN A 131 4.19 -5.31 -17.41
C GLN A 131 3.50 -6.34 -16.50
N GLY A 132 3.68 -6.23 -15.21
CA GLY A 132 3.10 -7.14 -14.24
C GLY A 132 3.58 -6.83 -12.83
N VAL A 133 3.02 -7.53 -11.85
CA VAL A 133 3.37 -7.39 -10.43
C VAL A 133 3.74 -8.75 -9.86
N GLN A 134 4.63 -8.74 -8.88
CA GLN A 134 4.97 -9.94 -8.12
C GLN A 134 3.88 -10.23 -7.09
N ALA A 135 3.47 -11.49 -6.99
CA ALA A 135 2.67 -11.92 -5.87
C ALA A 135 3.52 -11.96 -4.60
N TYR A 136 2.94 -11.58 -3.47
CA TYR A 136 3.58 -11.68 -2.17
C TYR A 136 2.65 -12.33 -1.15
N ARG A 137 3.25 -12.90 -0.11
CA ARG A 137 2.54 -13.44 1.04
C ARG A 137 3.25 -13.01 2.32
N TRP A 138 2.47 -12.68 3.32
CA TRP A 138 2.96 -12.32 4.63
C TRP A 138 2.69 -13.46 5.61
N PHE A 139 3.68 -13.77 6.42
CA PHE A 139 3.58 -14.83 7.41
C PHE A 139 3.98 -14.29 8.78
N ASN A 140 3.30 -14.75 9.82
CA ASN A 140 3.77 -14.62 11.18
C ASN A 140 4.56 -15.89 11.53
N VAL A 141 5.85 -15.72 11.83
CA VAL A 141 6.72 -16.83 12.22
C VAL A 141 6.99 -16.72 13.72
N SER A 142 6.63 -17.76 14.45
CA SER A 142 6.93 -17.87 15.88
C SER A 142 7.96 -18.97 16.07
N VAL A 143 9.13 -18.61 16.59
CA VAL A 143 10.21 -19.54 16.87
C VAL A 143 10.42 -19.57 18.39
N ARG A 144 10.40 -20.76 18.98
CA ARG A 144 10.58 -20.96 20.42
C ARG A 144 11.88 -21.68 20.67
N GLY A 145 12.64 -21.20 21.63
CA GLY A 145 13.86 -21.80 22.11
C GLY A 145 13.83 -22.01 23.63
N GLN A 146 14.95 -22.42 24.16
CA GLN A 146 15.15 -22.61 25.58
C GLN A 146 16.43 -21.89 26.00
N ASP A 147 16.35 -21.12 27.07
CA ASP A 147 17.52 -20.47 27.65
C ASP A 147 18.49 -21.51 28.20
N CYS A 148 19.77 -21.31 27.93
CA CYS A 148 20.83 -22.20 28.43
C CYS A 148 22.14 -21.43 28.56
N HIS A 149 23.03 -21.96 29.39
CA HIS A 149 24.36 -21.37 29.57
C HIS A 149 25.22 -21.56 28.32
N THR A 150 25.81 -20.48 27.85
CA THR A 150 26.56 -20.46 26.56
C THR A 150 27.83 -21.31 26.57
N GLY A 151 28.51 -21.43 27.71
CA GLY A 151 29.77 -22.14 27.82
C GLY A 151 29.66 -23.63 28.18
N THR A 152 28.64 -24.02 28.97
CA THR A 152 28.50 -25.40 29.48
C THR A 152 27.46 -26.25 28.76
N THR A 153 26.58 -25.64 27.97
CA THR A 153 25.59 -26.40 27.19
C THR A 153 26.13 -26.70 25.82
N SER A 154 26.30 -27.95 25.48
CA SER A 154 26.74 -28.37 24.14
C SER A 154 25.65 -28.11 23.10
N PHE A 155 26.03 -27.97 21.84
CA PHE A 155 25.09 -27.71 20.74
C PHE A 155 23.96 -28.72 20.65
N ALA A 156 24.22 -29.98 20.88
CA ALA A 156 23.21 -31.04 20.86
C ALA A 156 22.10 -30.88 21.93
N HIS A 157 22.33 -30.06 22.95
CA HIS A 157 21.39 -29.81 24.04
C HIS A 157 20.80 -28.40 24.01
N ARG A 158 20.99 -27.65 22.93
CA ARG A 158 20.45 -26.31 22.77
C ARG A 158 19.18 -26.32 21.93
N ALA A 159 18.22 -25.51 22.32
CA ALA A 159 17.07 -25.14 21.51
C ALA A 159 17.18 -23.64 21.20
N ASP A 160 18.02 -23.30 20.21
CA ASP A 160 18.35 -21.92 19.85
C ASP A 160 17.35 -21.38 18.83
N ALA A 161 16.48 -20.46 19.27
CA ALA A 161 15.45 -19.86 18.43
C ALA A 161 16.06 -18.99 17.33
N LEU A 162 17.18 -18.28 17.60
CA LEU A 162 17.82 -17.42 16.60
C LEU A 162 18.45 -18.25 15.49
N LEU A 163 19.15 -19.32 15.84
CA LEU A 163 19.76 -20.23 14.86
C LEU A 163 18.70 -20.91 14.00
N SER A 164 17.58 -21.31 14.60
CA SER A 164 16.44 -21.87 13.87
C SER A 164 15.85 -20.86 12.88
N LEU A 165 15.69 -19.59 13.28
CA LEU A 165 15.21 -18.53 12.42
C LEU A 165 16.14 -18.27 11.23
N ILE A 166 17.46 -18.29 11.45
CA ILE A 166 18.46 -18.13 10.39
C ILE A 166 18.27 -19.26 9.36
N HIS A 167 18.18 -20.50 9.77
CA HIS A 167 17.98 -21.63 8.85
C HIS A 167 16.64 -21.57 8.11
N ILE A 168 15.57 -21.05 8.72
CA ILE A 168 14.28 -20.88 8.04
C ILE A 168 14.37 -19.77 6.98
N SER A 169 15.13 -18.70 7.24
CA SER A 169 15.21 -17.53 6.35
C SER A 169 16.24 -17.67 5.24
N GLU A 170 17.27 -18.49 5.43
CA GLU A 170 18.41 -18.61 4.49
C GLU A 170 18.04 -19.18 3.11
N PRO A 171 17.09 -20.12 2.97
CA PRO A 171 16.65 -20.59 1.64
C PRO A 171 16.04 -19.51 0.74
N THR A 172 15.70 -18.35 1.32
CA THR A 172 15.14 -17.23 0.55
C THR A 172 16.21 -16.27 0.02
N ARG A 173 17.48 -16.50 0.34
CA ARG A 173 18.60 -15.69 -0.12
C ARG A 173 18.88 -16.02 -1.59
N PRO A 174 18.76 -15.08 -2.54
CA PRO A 174 19.20 -15.32 -3.91
C PRO A 174 20.72 -15.48 -3.92
N TYR A 175 21.20 -16.53 -4.56
CA TYR A 175 22.64 -16.76 -4.80
C TYR A 175 23.16 -15.85 -5.90
#